data_d7c94cf938b3110eda6510486873ca7c
#
_entry.id   d7c94cf938b3110eda6510486873ca7c
#
_cell.length_a   1.000
_cell.length_b   1.000
_cell.length_c   1.000
_cell.angle_alpha   90.00
_cell.angle_beta   90.00
_cell.angle_gamma   90.00
#
_symmetry.space_group_name_H-M   'P 1'
#
loop_
_entity.id
_entity.type
_entity.pdbx_description
1 polymer ?
#
loop_
_entity_poly.entity_id
_entity_poly.type
_entity_poly.pdbx_seq_one_letter_code
_entity_poly.pdbx_strand_id
1 'polypeptide(L)'
;AWGLIGAGIRAYDYMDGVQNKYGVKTVILEVDGEEVFRSTVDRFAYEENRYINSWTHGQYMKSFIEPGNHLRMLHASNGNRGLVDINEERPYRFVYTLSDALGNTSKVCFTVQGQKTTIAPVEHREKYALKWDKVNYLQEPGLELVIPKGMLYDNVLLNYSVRADSGDIAFTYQLNDTRIPMHDACDLRIGLRRRPVEDMTKYYVAGVTARGGKYRIGGKYEDGVMKVRIRDL
;
A
#
# COMPACT_ATOMS: atom_id res chain seq x y z
N ALA A 1 -18.46 6.23 -14.22
CA ALA A 1 -17.90 6.43 -12.89
C ALA A 1 -18.73 7.47 -12.14
N TRP A 2 -18.70 7.46 -10.80
CA TRP A 2 -19.37 8.43 -9.93
C TRP A 2 -18.63 8.58 -8.61
N GLY A 3 -18.53 9.81 -8.08
CA GLY A 3 -17.82 10.12 -6.84
C GLY A 3 -16.32 10.32 -7.03
N LEU A 4 -15.56 10.30 -5.93
CA LEU A 4 -14.11 10.46 -5.94
C LEU A 4 -13.43 9.22 -6.51
N ILE A 5 -12.69 9.40 -7.60
CA ILE A 5 -11.93 8.35 -8.25
C ILE A 5 -10.44 8.68 -8.31
N GLY A 6 -9.59 7.67 -8.17
CA GLY A 6 -8.17 7.76 -8.42
C GLY A 6 -7.81 7.20 -9.79
N ALA A 7 -6.93 7.89 -10.50
CA ALA A 7 -6.35 7.37 -11.73
C ALA A 7 -4.97 6.79 -11.49
N GLY A 8 -4.51 5.92 -12.37
CA GLY A 8 -3.15 5.38 -12.35
C GLY A 8 -2.69 5.00 -13.75
N ILE A 9 -1.39 5.04 -13.97
CA ILE A 9 -0.80 4.73 -15.26
C ILE A 9 0.34 3.71 -15.12
N ARG A 10 0.45 2.85 -16.11
CA ARG A 10 1.62 1.98 -16.32
C ARG A 10 2.38 2.50 -17.53
N ALA A 11 3.57 3.00 -17.30
CA ALA A 11 4.40 3.58 -18.34
C ALA A 11 5.86 3.16 -18.17
N TYR A 12 6.56 3.02 -19.27
CA TYR A 12 7.99 2.71 -19.33
C TYR A 12 8.67 3.58 -20.36
N ASP A 13 9.91 3.86 -20.10
CA ASP A 13 10.84 4.43 -21.06
C ASP A 13 11.78 3.34 -21.59
N TYR A 14 12.24 3.46 -22.81
CA TYR A 14 13.17 2.53 -23.45
C TYR A 14 14.33 3.33 -24.08
N MET A 15 15.54 2.89 -23.82
CA MET A 15 16.71 3.43 -24.49
C MET A 15 16.95 2.69 -25.83
N ASP A 16 17.41 3.42 -26.84
CA ASP A 16 17.73 2.83 -28.15
C ASP A 16 18.75 1.70 -28.02
N GLY A 17 18.44 0.59 -28.70
CA GLY A 17 19.31 -0.59 -28.72
C GLY A 17 19.30 -1.46 -27.46
N VAL A 18 18.47 -1.15 -26.46
CA VAL A 18 18.38 -1.89 -25.19
C VAL A 18 16.94 -2.32 -24.92
N GLN A 19 16.75 -3.57 -24.49
CA GLN A 19 15.41 -4.09 -24.13
C GLN A 19 14.98 -3.78 -22.70
N ASN A 20 15.81 -3.09 -21.92
CA ASN A 20 15.51 -2.76 -20.55
C ASN A 20 14.40 -1.70 -20.45
N LYS A 21 13.53 -1.89 -19.46
CA LYS A 21 12.48 -0.94 -19.12
C LYS A 21 12.98 0.01 -18.06
N TYR A 22 12.83 1.29 -18.30
CA TYR A 22 13.15 2.36 -17.36
C TYR A 22 11.88 3.07 -16.93
N GLY A 23 11.91 3.76 -15.79
CA GLY A 23 10.83 4.64 -15.36
C GLY A 23 10.82 5.93 -16.16
N VAL A 24 9.65 6.47 -16.43
CA VAL A 24 9.48 7.82 -16.97
C VAL A 24 9.88 8.86 -15.93
N LYS A 25 10.46 9.98 -16.35
CA LYS A 25 10.90 11.06 -15.46
C LYS A 25 9.71 11.84 -14.89
N THR A 26 8.77 12.22 -15.75
CA THR A 26 7.62 13.04 -15.33
C THR A 26 6.33 12.42 -15.83
N VAL A 27 5.33 12.41 -14.96
CA VAL A 27 3.95 12.04 -15.27
C VAL A 27 3.07 13.21 -14.85
N ILE A 28 2.28 13.75 -15.75
CA ILE A 28 1.29 14.78 -15.48
C ILE A 28 -0.08 14.21 -15.85
N LEU A 29 -1.06 14.39 -14.98
CA LEU A 29 -2.46 14.12 -15.26
C LEU A 29 -3.23 15.44 -15.28
N GLU A 30 -3.87 15.70 -16.41
CA GLU A 30 -4.84 16.78 -16.59
C GLU A 30 -6.24 16.19 -16.75
N VAL A 31 -7.23 16.85 -16.17
CA VAL A 31 -8.65 16.53 -16.34
C VAL A 31 -9.37 17.78 -16.83
N ASP A 32 -10.02 17.69 -17.98
CA ASP A 32 -10.70 18.81 -18.66
C ASP A 32 -9.78 20.03 -18.88
N GLY A 33 -8.48 19.81 -19.04
CA GLY A 33 -7.47 20.83 -19.27
C GLY A 33 -6.80 21.38 -18.00
N GLU A 34 -7.25 20.97 -16.82
CA GLU A 34 -6.66 21.38 -15.54
C GLU A 34 -5.73 20.30 -14.99
N GLU A 35 -4.52 20.69 -14.60
CA GLU A 35 -3.58 19.76 -13.96
C GLU A 35 -4.12 19.37 -12.58
N VAL A 36 -4.26 18.06 -12.34
CA VAL A 36 -4.71 17.50 -11.05
C VAL A 36 -3.61 16.80 -10.29
N PHE A 37 -2.62 16.27 -11.01
CA PHE A 37 -1.51 15.55 -10.41
C PHE A 37 -0.24 15.64 -11.27
N ARG A 38 0.90 15.67 -10.58
CA ARG A 38 2.24 15.60 -11.18
C ARG A 38 3.17 14.75 -10.33
N SER A 39 3.93 13.89 -10.96
CA SER A 39 5.13 13.29 -10.36
C SER A 39 6.35 13.64 -11.19
N THR A 40 7.47 13.97 -10.52
CA THR A 40 8.74 14.22 -11.18
C THR A 40 9.83 13.48 -10.43
N VAL A 41 10.36 12.43 -11.06
CA VAL A 41 11.48 11.64 -10.52
C VAL A 41 12.77 12.41 -10.77
N ASP A 42 13.21 13.18 -9.77
CA ASP A 42 14.45 13.94 -9.80
C ASP A 42 15.36 13.45 -8.67
N ARG A 43 15.09 13.88 -7.46
CA ARG A 43 15.82 13.41 -6.28
C ARG A 43 14.92 13.28 -5.09
N PHE A 44 15.18 12.29 -4.24
CA PHE A 44 14.51 12.07 -2.97
C PHE A 44 15.52 11.58 -1.93
N ALA A 45 15.23 11.81 -0.66
CA ALA A 45 16.08 11.35 0.43
C ALA A 45 15.91 9.84 0.64
N TYR A 46 16.95 9.20 1.20
CA TYR A 46 16.90 7.76 1.48
C TYR A 46 15.70 7.38 2.38
N GLU A 47 15.38 8.21 3.34
CA GLU A 47 14.26 8.05 4.26
C GLU A 47 12.90 8.09 3.54
N GLU A 48 12.80 8.77 2.41
CA GLU A 48 11.58 8.87 1.61
C GLU A 48 11.33 7.63 0.74
N ASN A 49 12.34 6.77 0.55
CA ASN A 49 12.26 5.62 -0.36
C ASN A 49 11.06 4.71 -0.07
N ARG A 50 10.68 4.57 1.19
CA ARG A 50 9.57 3.71 1.59
C ARG A 50 8.20 4.24 1.16
N TYR A 51 8.04 5.54 0.94
CA TYR A 51 6.80 6.13 0.42
C TYR A 51 6.47 5.66 -1.01
N ILE A 52 7.46 5.19 -1.77
CA ILE A 52 7.26 4.58 -3.10
C ILE A 52 6.32 3.37 -3.02
N ASN A 53 6.34 2.61 -1.92
CA ASN A 53 5.45 1.45 -1.72
C ASN A 53 3.97 1.84 -1.66
N SER A 54 3.65 3.07 -1.28
CA SER A 54 2.30 3.61 -1.31
C SER A 54 1.96 4.23 -2.68
N TRP A 55 2.94 4.87 -3.32
CA TRP A 55 2.73 5.48 -4.64
C TRP A 55 2.49 4.44 -5.75
N THR A 56 3.13 3.27 -5.67
CA THR A 56 3.00 2.23 -6.69
C THR A 56 2.10 1.09 -6.22
N HIS A 57 1.34 0.52 -7.16
CA HIS A 57 0.60 -0.73 -6.95
C HIS A 57 0.95 -1.70 -8.08
N GLY A 58 1.78 -2.69 -7.79
CA GLY A 58 2.37 -3.55 -8.82
C GLY A 58 3.19 -2.72 -9.81
N GLN A 59 2.75 -2.66 -11.07
CA GLN A 59 3.41 -1.89 -12.12
C GLN A 59 2.73 -0.54 -12.42
N TYR A 60 1.68 -0.19 -11.67
CA TYR A 60 0.96 1.06 -11.84
C TYR A 60 1.49 2.12 -10.88
N MET A 61 1.68 3.34 -11.40
CA MET A 61 1.91 4.55 -10.63
C MET A 61 0.56 5.23 -10.37
N LYS A 62 0.24 5.47 -9.12
CA LYS A 62 -0.97 6.21 -8.73
C LYS A 62 -0.82 7.68 -9.12
N SER A 63 -1.86 8.29 -9.66
CA SER A 63 -1.92 9.72 -9.96
C SER A 63 -2.73 10.45 -8.89
N PHE A 64 -2.56 10.04 -7.65
CA PHE A 64 -3.09 10.67 -6.45
C PHE A 64 -2.20 10.32 -5.26
N ILE A 65 -2.32 11.06 -4.18
CA ILE A 65 -1.45 10.96 -3.00
C ILE A 65 -2.28 10.46 -1.82
N GLU A 66 -1.90 9.33 -1.25
CA GLU A 66 -2.49 8.83 0.00
C GLU A 66 -2.14 9.79 1.16
N PRO A 67 -3.04 9.98 2.15
CA PRO A 67 -2.88 11.02 3.16
C PRO A 67 -1.60 10.90 4.01
N GLY A 68 -1.09 9.70 4.19
CA GLY A 68 0.17 9.42 4.90
C GLY A 68 1.41 9.36 4.00
N ASN A 69 1.28 9.64 2.70
CA ASN A 69 2.42 9.65 1.78
C ASN A 69 3.00 11.07 1.68
N HIS A 70 4.26 11.23 2.05
CA HIS A 70 4.99 12.51 2.05
C HIS A 70 6.14 12.54 1.03
N LEU A 71 6.05 11.73 -0.03
CA LEU A 71 7.07 11.70 -1.08
C LEU A 71 7.08 13.03 -1.85
N ARG A 72 8.19 13.77 -1.75
CA ARG A 72 8.33 15.12 -2.33
C ARG A 72 8.21 15.20 -3.85
N MET A 73 8.37 14.07 -4.53
CA MET A 73 8.21 13.98 -5.99
C MET A 73 6.77 14.08 -6.45
N LEU A 74 5.78 13.97 -5.54
CA LEU A 74 4.36 13.93 -5.85
C LEU A 74 3.71 15.27 -5.53
N HIS A 75 2.99 15.83 -6.49
CA HIS A 75 2.21 17.05 -6.35
C HIS A 75 0.78 16.82 -6.79
N ALA A 76 -0.15 17.30 -6.00
CA ALA A 76 -1.56 17.38 -6.35
C ALA A 76 -1.98 18.84 -6.39
N SER A 77 -2.48 19.31 -7.53
CA SER A 77 -2.88 20.70 -7.75
C SER A 77 -4.31 20.98 -7.29
N ASN A 78 -5.12 19.91 -7.15
CA ASN A 78 -6.47 20.01 -6.63
C ASN A 78 -6.53 19.74 -5.11
N GLY A 79 -7.57 20.24 -4.43
CA GLY A 79 -7.76 20.03 -2.98
C GLY A 79 -7.99 18.57 -2.56
N ASN A 80 -8.16 17.66 -3.52
CA ASN A 80 -8.48 16.25 -3.30
C ASN A 80 -7.27 15.31 -3.47
N ARG A 81 -6.04 15.81 -3.32
CA ARG A 81 -4.80 15.04 -3.43
C ARG A 81 -4.65 14.26 -4.75
N GLY A 82 -5.13 14.83 -5.88
CA GLY A 82 -5.10 14.17 -7.19
C GLY A 82 -6.30 13.25 -7.47
N LEU A 83 -7.18 13.03 -6.51
CA LEU A 83 -8.46 12.37 -6.75
C LEU A 83 -9.39 13.31 -7.54
N VAL A 84 -10.14 12.75 -8.49
CA VAL A 84 -11.07 13.48 -9.35
C VAL A 84 -12.50 13.21 -8.89
N ASP A 85 -13.27 14.26 -8.63
CA ASP A 85 -14.67 14.14 -8.27
C ASP A 85 -15.55 14.12 -9.51
N ILE A 86 -16.10 12.95 -9.83
CA ILE A 86 -17.04 12.74 -10.92
C ILE A 86 -18.46 12.90 -10.34
N ASN A 87 -19.00 14.10 -10.41
CA ASN A 87 -20.28 14.47 -9.79
C ASN A 87 -21.33 15.00 -10.78
N GLU A 88 -21.02 14.98 -12.08
CA GLU A 88 -21.92 15.36 -13.16
C GLU A 88 -22.05 14.25 -14.21
N GLU A 89 -23.23 14.14 -14.83
CA GLU A 89 -23.49 13.16 -15.91
C GLU A 89 -23.00 13.72 -17.25
N ARG A 90 -21.69 13.83 -17.39
CA ARG A 90 -21.00 14.30 -18.59
C ARG A 90 -19.71 13.52 -18.84
N PRO A 91 -19.13 13.63 -20.04
CA PRO A 91 -17.77 13.12 -20.26
C PRO A 91 -16.73 14.01 -19.56
N TYR A 92 -15.74 13.39 -18.95
CA TYR A 92 -14.54 14.01 -18.39
C TYR A 92 -13.34 13.56 -19.21
N ARG A 93 -12.57 14.51 -19.73
CA ARG A 93 -11.41 14.22 -20.56
C ARG A 93 -10.15 14.13 -19.70
N PHE A 94 -9.55 12.94 -19.64
CA PHE A 94 -8.28 12.68 -18.97
C PHE A 94 -7.14 12.69 -19.98
N VAL A 95 -6.07 13.41 -19.67
CA VAL A 95 -4.86 13.48 -20.48
C VAL A 95 -3.64 13.23 -19.62
N TYR A 96 -2.92 12.14 -19.88
CA TYR A 96 -1.61 11.94 -19.35
C TYR A 96 -0.55 12.52 -20.30
N THR A 97 0.36 13.32 -19.79
CA THR A 97 1.58 13.72 -20.45
C THR A 97 2.76 13.09 -19.72
N LEU A 98 3.54 12.31 -20.44
CA LEU A 98 4.72 11.60 -19.94
C LEU A 98 5.96 12.23 -20.57
N SER A 99 7.04 12.38 -19.80
CA SER A 99 8.32 12.77 -20.36
C SER A 99 9.48 11.95 -19.80
N ASP A 100 10.47 11.72 -20.63
CA ASP A 100 11.74 11.10 -20.27
C ASP A 100 12.76 12.14 -19.71
N ALA A 101 13.97 11.68 -19.43
CA ALA A 101 15.05 12.53 -18.94
C ALA A 101 15.62 13.50 -19.99
N LEU A 102 15.41 13.22 -21.28
CA LEU A 102 15.89 14.01 -22.42
C LEU A 102 14.87 15.04 -22.89
N GLY A 103 13.63 14.99 -22.38
CA GLY A 103 12.57 15.92 -22.73
C GLY A 103 11.64 15.41 -23.84
N ASN A 104 11.80 14.17 -24.31
CA ASN A 104 10.83 13.58 -25.21
C ASN A 104 9.50 13.37 -24.47
N THR A 105 8.40 13.55 -25.19
CA THR A 105 7.06 13.50 -24.58
C THR A 105 6.14 12.55 -25.32
N SER A 106 5.27 11.89 -24.55
CA SER A 106 4.15 11.08 -25.07
C SER A 106 2.87 11.46 -24.34
N LYS A 107 1.74 11.35 -25.05
CA LYS A 107 0.43 11.63 -24.46
C LYS A 107 -0.52 10.43 -24.59
N VAL A 108 -1.30 10.19 -23.52
CA VAL A 108 -2.38 9.23 -23.52
C VAL A 108 -3.66 9.96 -23.13
N CYS A 109 -4.68 9.88 -23.98
CA CYS A 109 -5.96 10.54 -23.76
C CYS A 109 -7.07 9.49 -23.66
N PHE A 110 -7.97 9.67 -22.71
CA PHE A 110 -9.19 8.85 -22.59
C PHE A 110 -10.31 9.67 -21.96
N THR A 111 -11.51 9.16 -22.05
CA THR A 111 -12.71 9.80 -21.50
C THR A 111 -13.32 8.90 -20.43
N VAL A 112 -13.66 9.51 -19.30
CA VAL A 112 -14.44 8.87 -18.24
C VAL A 112 -15.85 9.43 -18.29
N GLN A 113 -16.83 8.58 -18.55
CA GLN A 113 -18.22 8.99 -18.52
C GLN A 113 -18.72 9.08 -17.08
N GLY A 114 -19.14 10.28 -16.65
CA GLY A 114 -19.90 10.49 -15.42
C GLY A 114 -21.29 9.88 -15.59
N GLN A 115 -21.64 9.00 -14.67
CA GLN A 115 -22.96 8.38 -14.63
C GLN A 115 -23.36 8.21 -13.18
N LYS A 116 -24.44 8.86 -12.80
CA LYS A 116 -24.95 8.79 -11.43
C LYS A 116 -25.30 7.34 -11.08
N THR A 117 -24.69 6.86 -10.02
CA THR A 117 -24.89 5.50 -9.52
C THR A 117 -25.09 5.58 -8.01
N THR A 118 -26.10 4.92 -7.51
CA THR A 118 -26.26 4.73 -6.06
C THR A 118 -25.21 3.73 -5.62
N ILE A 119 -24.16 4.22 -4.96
CA ILE A 119 -23.16 3.35 -4.34
C ILE A 119 -23.81 2.80 -3.08
N ALA A 120 -24.08 1.50 -3.07
CA ALA A 120 -24.57 0.84 -1.86
C ALA A 120 -23.54 1.03 -0.73
N PRO A 121 -23.96 1.38 0.49
CA PRO A 121 -23.04 1.42 1.62
C PRO A 121 -22.36 0.05 1.75
N VAL A 122 -21.03 0.04 1.78
CA VAL A 122 -20.29 -1.17 2.11
C VAL A 122 -20.51 -1.43 3.59
N GLU A 123 -21.18 -2.55 3.93
CA GLU A 123 -21.25 -3.00 5.31
C GLU A 123 -19.82 -3.39 5.75
N HIS A 124 -19.23 -2.57 6.58
CA HIS A 124 -17.93 -2.86 7.17
C HIS A 124 -18.12 -3.87 8.31
N ARG A 125 -17.71 -5.11 8.06
CA ARG A 125 -17.73 -6.21 9.06
C ARG A 125 -16.35 -6.46 9.67
N GLU A 126 -15.39 -5.66 9.27
CA GLU A 126 -14.01 -5.79 9.70
C GLU A 126 -13.87 -5.45 11.18
N LYS A 127 -13.19 -6.31 11.91
CA LYS A 127 -12.94 -6.14 13.35
C LYS A 127 -12.06 -4.94 13.66
N TYR A 128 -11.13 -4.61 12.74
CA TYR A 128 -10.16 -3.55 12.91
C TYR A 128 -10.25 -2.51 11.81
N ALA A 129 -10.54 -1.27 12.19
CA ALA A 129 -10.45 -0.09 11.35
C ALA A 129 -9.23 0.74 11.81
N LEU A 130 -8.12 0.59 11.13
CA LEU A 130 -6.86 1.26 11.45
C LEU A 130 -6.85 2.66 10.85
N LYS A 131 -6.25 3.62 11.56
CA LYS A 131 -6.12 5.02 11.14
C LYS A 131 -4.65 5.35 10.89
N TRP A 132 -4.36 5.97 9.74
CA TRP A 132 -2.99 6.35 9.37
C TRP A 132 -2.39 7.42 10.30
N ASP A 133 -3.24 8.30 10.85
CA ASP A 133 -2.86 9.44 11.69
C ASP A 133 -2.92 9.16 13.19
N LYS A 134 -3.14 7.91 13.60
CA LYS A 134 -3.23 7.50 15.00
C LYS A 134 -2.34 6.29 15.29
N VAL A 135 -2.09 6.05 16.58
CA VAL A 135 -1.53 4.78 17.03
C VAL A 135 -2.64 3.73 16.98
N ASN A 136 -2.34 2.58 16.42
CA ASN A 136 -3.27 1.47 16.33
C ASN A 136 -2.76 0.27 17.12
N TYR A 137 -3.69 -0.45 17.76
CA TYR A 137 -3.40 -1.62 18.56
C TYR A 137 -4.25 -2.79 18.06
N LEU A 138 -3.59 -3.88 17.70
CA LEU A 138 -4.23 -5.16 17.46
C LEU A 138 -3.89 -6.08 18.64
N GLN A 139 -4.91 -6.44 19.39
CA GLN A 139 -4.79 -7.35 20.56
C GLN A 139 -5.75 -8.52 20.40
N GLU A 140 -5.18 -9.68 20.19
CA GLU A 140 -5.88 -10.95 20.03
C GLU A 140 -5.25 -12.00 20.94
N PRO A 141 -5.96 -13.08 21.27
CA PRO A 141 -5.37 -14.18 21.99
C PRO A 141 -4.08 -14.68 21.30
N GLY A 142 -2.94 -14.45 21.96
CA GLY A 142 -1.62 -14.80 21.42
C GLY A 142 -1.09 -13.90 20.30
N LEU A 143 -1.69 -12.73 20.04
CA LEU A 143 -1.16 -11.74 19.10
C LEU A 143 -1.24 -10.33 19.69
N GLU A 144 -0.13 -9.62 19.64
CA GLU A 144 -0.08 -8.20 19.96
C GLU A 144 0.75 -7.47 18.89
N LEU A 145 0.15 -6.47 18.24
CA LEU A 145 0.80 -5.63 17.25
C LEU A 145 0.48 -4.16 17.55
N VAL A 146 1.52 -3.36 17.68
CA VAL A 146 1.41 -1.90 17.84
C VAL A 146 1.91 -1.24 16.56
N ILE A 147 1.04 -0.43 15.94
CA ILE A 147 1.35 0.33 14.74
C ILE A 147 1.38 1.81 15.11
N PRO A 148 2.55 2.42 15.26
CA PRO A 148 2.68 3.84 15.58
C PRO A 148 2.00 4.74 14.53
N LYS A 149 1.65 5.95 14.92
CA LYS A 149 1.18 6.99 14.00
C LYS A 149 2.18 7.19 12.85
N GLY A 150 1.66 7.33 11.63
CA GLY A 150 2.46 7.56 10.42
C GLY A 150 3.10 6.30 9.82
N MET A 151 2.82 5.12 10.37
CA MET A 151 3.27 3.87 9.78
C MET A 151 2.38 3.41 8.62
N LEU A 152 1.11 3.77 8.61
CA LEU A 152 0.17 3.51 7.52
C LEU A 152 0.08 4.73 6.60
N TYR A 153 -0.16 4.50 5.32
CA TYR A 153 -0.29 5.56 4.32
C TYR A 153 -1.73 6.03 4.14
N ASP A 154 -2.70 5.18 4.48
CA ASP A 154 -4.13 5.48 4.49
C ASP A 154 -4.84 4.70 5.60
N ASN A 155 -6.12 4.98 5.79
CA ASN A 155 -6.97 4.17 6.67
C ASN A 155 -7.11 2.77 6.09
N VAL A 156 -7.08 1.76 6.95
CA VAL A 156 -7.12 0.36 6.55
C VAL A 156 -8.21 -0.37 7.34
N LEU A 157 -9.02 -1.12 6.63
CA LEU A 157 -9.94 -2.10 7.20
C LEU A 157 -9.30 -3.48 7.06
N LEU A 158 -9.00 -4.13 8.19
CA LEU A 158 -8.30 -5.42 8.16
C LEU A 158 -9.30 -6.58 8.08
N ASN A 159 -9.10 -7.44 7.12
CA ASN A 159 -9.77 -8.73 7.06
C ASN A 159 -8.97 -9.79 7.85
N TYR A 160 -9.07 -9.66 9.19
CA TYR A 160 -8.35 -10.49 10.14
C TYR A 160 -8.97 -11.88 10.28
N SER A 161 -8.14 -12.89 10.26
CA SER A 161 -8.52 -14.24 10.64
C SER A 161 -7.43 -14.98 11.41
N VAL A 162 -7.82 -16.00 12.16
CA VAL A 162 -6.91 -16.82 12.94
C VAL A 162 -7.28 -18.30 12.80
N ARG A 163 -6.29 -19.16 12.69
CA ARG A 163 -6.48 -20.61 12.66
C ARG A 163 -5.44 -21.34 13.50
N ALA A 164 -5.80 -22.53 13.93
CA ALA A 164 -4.96 -23.43 14.67
C ALA A 164 -4.56 -24.61 13.79
N ASP A 165 -3.35 -24.61 13.29
CA ASP A 165 -2.83 -25.72 12.51
C ASP A 165 -2.30 -26.84 13.44
N SER A 166 -2.48 -28.09 13.01
CA SER A 166 -1.99 -29.24 13.76
C SER A 166 -0.46 -29.26 13.77
N GLY A 167 0.11 -29.43 14.96
CA GLY A 167 1.58 -29.46 15.13
C GLY A 167 2.22 -28.10 15.36
N ASP A 168 1.57 -26.99 15.02
CA ASP A 168 2.14 -25.67 15.26
C ASP A 168 2.07 -25.29 16.75
N ILE A 169 3.11 -24.65 17.27
CA ILE A 169 3.20 -24.21 18.67
C ILE A 169 2.52 -22.84 18.90
N ALA A 170 2.13 -22.15 17.85
CA ALA A 170 1.39 -20.89 17.87
C ALA A 170 0.20 -20.96 16.90
N PHE A 171 -0.67 -19.96 16.93
CA PHE A 171 -1.68 -19.79 15.90
C PHE A 171 -1.07 -19.24 14.62
N THR A 172 -1.72 -19.51 13.49
CA THR A 172 -1.48 -18.79 12.24
C THR A 172 -2.46 -17.63 12.16
N TYR A 173 -1.94 -16.43 12.03
CA TYR A 173 -2.70 -15.18 11.93
C TYR A 173 -2.63 -14.65 10.51
N GLN A 174 -3.78 -14.35 9.93
CA GLN A 174 -3.89 -13.59 8.70
C GLN A 174 -4.31 -12.18 9.09
N LEU A 175 -3.44 -11.20 8.88
CA LEU A 175 -3.71 -9.81 9.26
C LEU A 175 -4.59 -9.12 8.21
N ASN A 176 -4.40 -9.47 6.93
CA ASN A 176 -5.24 -9.00 5.83
C ASN A 176 -5.17 -9.96 4.63
N ASP A 177 -6.09 -9.83 3.66
CA ASP A 177 -6.11 -10.65 2.44
C ASP A 177 -5.02 -10.23 1.45
N THR A 178 -4.71 -8.94 1.42
CA THR A 178 -3.68 -8.35 0.57
C THR A 178 -2.62 -7.70 1.41
N ARG A 179 -1.40 -7.72 0.90
CA ARG A 179 -0.25 -7.08 1.55
C ARG A 179 -0.45 -5.57 1.64
N ILE A 180 -0.37 -5.02 2.85
CA ILE A 180 -0.43 -3.60 3.12
C ILE A 180 0.96 -3.15 3.62
N PRO A 181 1.73 -2.41 2.83
CA PRO A 181 3.05 -1.98 3.22
C PRO A 181 2.97 -0.90 4.31
N MET A 182 3.88 -0.98 5.27
CA MET A 182 4.08 0.05 6.30
C MET A 182 5.33 0.87 6.01
N HIS A 183 5.37 2.10 6.51
CA HIS A 183 6.51 3.00 6.31
C HIS A 183 7.78 2.48 6.97
N ASP A 184 7.67 1.91 8.16
CA ASP A 184 8.78 1.19 8.81
C ASP A 184 8.27 -0.07 9.52
N ALA A 185 9.19 -0.81 10.12
CA ALA A 185 8.88 -2.05 10.80
C ALA A 185 8.19 -1.79 12.14
N CYS A 186 7.11 -2.50 12.40
CA CYS A 186 6.36 -2.48 13.65
C CYS A 186 6.60 -3.76 14.46
N ASP A 187 6.53 -3.64 15.78
CA ASP A 187 6.76 -4.75 16.69
C ASP A 187 5.53 -5.65 16.78
N LEU A 188 5.72 -6.91 16.44
CA LEU A 188 4.73 -7.96 16.55
C LEU A 188 5.16 -8.98 17.61
N ARG A 189 4.23 -9.33 18.50
CA ARG A 189 4.41 -10.35 19.52
C ARG A 189 3.45 -11.50 19.30
N ILE A 190 3.98 -12.72 19.31
CA ILE A 190 3.19 -13.94 19.13
C ILE A 190 3.38 -14.85 20.34
N GLY A 191 2.29 -15.12 21.06
CA GLY A 191 2.24 -16.06 22.17
C GLY A 191 2.22 -17.50 21.70
N LEU A 192 2.71 -18.38 22.55
CA LEU A 192 2.72 -19.83 22.29
C LEU A 192 1.43 -20.49 22.80
N ARG A 193 0.89 -21.43 22.01
CA ARG A 193 -0.25 -22.28 22.40
C ARG A 193 0.17 -23.50 23.19
N ARG A 194 1.40 -23.97 22.95
CA ARG A 194 1.97 -25.18 23.53
C ARG A 194 3.36 -24.91 24.03
N ARG A 195 3.81 -25.71 24.99
CA ARG A 195 5.21 -25.66 25.40
C ARG A 195 6.10 -26.11 24.25
N PRO A 196 7.20 -25.39 23.96
CA PRO A 196 8.16 -25.81 22.97
C PRO A 196 8.80 -27.14 23.42
N VAL A 197 9.06 -28.03 22.46
CA VAL A 197 9.71 -29.29 22.65
C VAL A 197 11.24 -29.14 22.51
N GLU A 198 11.65 -28.20 21.67
CA GLU A 198 13.03 -27.91 21.34
C GLU A 198 13.53 -26.64 22.04
N ASP A 199 14.83 -26.41 21.99
CA ASP A 199 15.44 -25.14 22.38
C ASP A 199 14.80 -23.97 21.62
N MET A 200 14.37 -22.95 22.34
CA MET A 200 13.68 -21.78 21.77
C MET A 200 14.53 -20.99 20.75
N THR A 201 15.85 -21.15 20.76
CA THR A 201 16.72 -20.56 19.74
C THR A 201 16.50 -21.13 18.34
N LYS A 202 15.90 -22.33 18.24
CA LYS A 202 15.57 -22.99 16.97
C LYS A 202 14.23 -22.55 16.39
N TYR A 203 13.40 -21.83 17.17
CA TYR A 203 12.10 -21.37 16.71
C TYR A 203 12.19 -19.97 16.06
N TYR A 204 11.33 -19.72 15.12
CA TYR A 204 11.20 -18.43 14.44
C TYR A 204 9.77 -18.21 13.99
N VAL A 205 9.40 -16.95 13.77
CA VAL A 205 8.14 -16.60 13.14
C VAL A 205 8.28 -16.81 11.62
N ALA A 206 7.34 -17.57 11.06
CA ALA A 206 7.27 -17.83 9.64
C ALA A 206 6.11 -17.04 9.01
N GLY A 207 6.34 -16.44 7.84
CA GLY A 207 5.31 -15.97 6.96
C GLY A 207 4.80 -17.11 6.08
N VAL A 208 3.48 -17.11 5.82
CA VAL A 208 2.83 -18.10 4.96
C VAL A 208 2.30 -17.41 3.71
N THR A 209 2.73 -17.87 2.54
CA THR A 209 2.24 -17.34 1.26
C THR A 209 0.83 -17.86 0.96
N ALA A 210 0.10 -17.20 0.04
CA ALA A 210 -1.22 -17.64 -0.41
C ALA A 210 -1.23 -19.08 -0.99
N ARG A 211 -0.08 -19.58 -1.46
CA ARG A 211 0.10 -20.96 -1.95
C ARG A 211 0.54 -21.93 -0.86
N GLY A 212 0.58 -21.53 0.41
CA GLY A 212 0.98 -22.36 1.54
C GLY A 212 2.50 -22.50 1.74
N GLY A 213 3.33 -21.88 0.91
CA GLY A 213 4.77 -21.85 1.11
C GLY A 213 5.13 -21.06 2.37
N LYS A 214 6.13 -21.53 3.13
CA LYS A 214 6.61 -20.85 4.33
C LYS A 214 7.93 -20.16 4.06
N TYR A 215 8.11 -18.95 4.60
CA TYR A 215 9.39 -18.23 4.58
C TYR A 215 9.72 -17.69 5.96
N ARG A 216 11.01 -17.56 6.25
CA ARG A 216 11.47 -17.10 7.57
C ARG A 216 11.33 -15.58 7.68
N ILE A 217 10.57 -15.12 8.67
CA ILE A 217 10.57 -13.70 9.10
C ILE A 217 11.67 -13.50 10.15
N GLY A 218 11.84 -14.45 11.08
CA GLY A 218 12.81 -14.39 12.16
C GLY A 218 12.13 -14.28 13.52
N GLY A 219 12.70 -13.48 14.40
CA GLY A 219 12.18 -13.26 15.75
C GLY A 219 13.06 -13.83 16.84
N LYS A 220 12.77 -13.41 18.06
CA LYS A 220 13.45 -13.84 19.29
C LYS A 220 12.40 -14.16 20.34
N TYR A 221 12.60 -15.24 21.07
CA TYR A 221 11.74 -15.60 22.19
C TYR A 221 12.22 -14.86 23.45
N GLU A 222 11.33 -14.06 24.00
CA GLU A 222 11.55 -13.29 25.24
C GLU A 222 10.23 -13.16 26.00
N ASP A 223 10.26 -13.29 27.31
CA ASP A 223 9.12 -13.06 28.20
C ASP A 223 7.86 -13.89 27.85
N GLY A 224 8.02 -15.11 27.36
CA GLY A 224 6.90 -16.00 27.03
C GLY A 224 6.32 -15.79 25.62
N VAL A 225 6.85 -14.88 24.82
CA VAL A 225 6.38 -14.56 23.47
C VAL A 225 7.53 -14.54 22.45
N MET A 226 7.18 -14.79 21.19
CA MET A 226 8.08 -14.52 20.07
C MET A 226 7.92 -13.06 19.64
N LYS A 227 9.00 -12.28 19.75
CA LYS A 227 9.05 -10.87 19.31
C LYS A 227 9.69 -10.82 17.92
N VAL A 228 9.03 -10.16 16.99
CA VAL A 228 9.52 -9.96 15.62
C VAL A 228 9.10 -8.61 15.09
N ARG A 229 9.82 -8.07 14.12
CA ARG A 229 9.43 -6.83 13.43
C ARG A 229 8.93 -7.17 12.04
N ILE A 230 7.75 -6.63 11.70
CA ILE A 230 7.11 -6.79 10.40
C ILE A 230 6.96 -5.44 9.70
N ARG A 231 7.01 -5.43 8.38
CA ARG A 231 6.91 -4.21 7.54
C ARG A 231 5.65 -4.18 6.68
N ASP A 232 4.84 -5.21 6.79
CA ASP A 232 3.59 -5.36 6.03
C ASP A 232 2.54 -6.05 6.92
N LEU A 233 1.27 -5.73 6.63
CA LEU A 233 0.10 -6.39 7.22
C LEU A 233 -0.49 -7.39 6.23
#